data_0fd86e4d07ad716a33d7bd5e53e9aa60
#
_entry.id   0fd86e4d07ad716a33d7bd5e53e9aa60
#
_cell.length_a   1.000
_cell.length_b   1.000
_cell.length_c   1.000
_cell.angle_alpha   90.00
_cell.angle_beta   90.00
_cell.angle_gamma   90.00
#
_symmetry.space_group_name_H-M   'P 1'
#
loop_
_entity.id
_entity.type
_entity.pdbx_description
1 polymer ?
#
loop_
_entity_poly.entity_id
_entity_poly.type
_entity_poly.pdbx_seq_one_letter_code
_entity_poly.pdbx_strand_id
1 'polypeptide(L)'
;MIKSPIQEATENLQNRAIGIIYGSYKPSSKESLNKGLLKDQNNSSLDAVVLGKTLPLIKKYIDLNKKYFFIVYPRNKNSDSLHLQIAGIWDPNSFNKEQKDHSQNPHEILKNFDLKDNYFSIRGKLIFIKI
;
A
#
# COMPACT_ATOMS: atom_id res chain seq x y z
N MET A 1 9.62 6.34 -17.12
CA MET A 1 10.31 6.34 -15.82
C MET A 1 9.40 5.75 -14.73
N ILE A 2 9.93 4.81 -13.98
CA ILE A 2 9.20 4.21 -12.87
C ILE A 2 9.25 5.16 -11.68
N LYS A 3 8.10 5.46 -11.11
CA LYS A 3 8.01 6.33 -9.94
C LYS A 3 8.02 5.51 -8.66
N SER A 4 8.60 6.09 -7.61
CA SER A 4 8.55 5.50 -6.27
C SER A 4 7.09 5.38 -5.80
N PRO A 5 6.72 4.28 -5.13
CA PRO A 5 5.38 4.13 -4.57
C PRO A 5 5.10 5.13 -3.44
N ILE A 6 6.14 5.59 -2.76
CA ILE A 6 6.01 6.58 -1.69
C ILE A 6 6.68 7.86 -2.15
N GLN A 7 5.88 8.90 -2.35
CA GLN A 7 6.38 10.21 -2.75
C GLN A 7 7.02 10.93 -1.56
N GLU A 8 7.98 11.81 -1.86
CA GLU A 8 8.54 12.65 -0.82
C GLU A 8 7.48 13.64 -0.31
N ALA A 9 7.63 14.07 0.94
CA ALA A 9 6.72 15.05 1.50
C ALA A 9 6.88 16.38 0.78
N THR A 10 5.75 16.99 0.42
CA THR A 10 5.73 18.25 -0.33
C THR A 10 5.90 19.47 0.56
N GLU A 11 5.68 19.32 1.86
CA GLU A 11 5.78 20.39 2.85
C GLU A 11 6.58 19.94 4.06
N ASN A 12 7.31 20.86 4.68
CA ASN A 12 8.16 20.55 5.82
C ASN A 12 7.38 20.04 7.04
N LEU A 13 6.14 20.53 7.21
CA LEU A 13 5.31 20.17 8.35
C LEU A 13 4.15 19.22 7.97
N GLN A 14 4.27 18.56 6.85
CA GLN A 14 3.25 17.62 6.41
C GLN A 14 3.14 16.42 7.37
N ASN A 15 1.96 16.21 7.93
CA ASN A 15 1.65 15.03 8.70
C ASN A 15 1.31 13.89 7.74
N ARG A 16 1.96 12.75 7.92
CA ARG A 16 1.79 11.64 6.99
C ARG A 16 2.13 10.32 7.66
N ALA A 17 1.29 9.32 7.43
CA ALA A 17 1.62 7.93 7.70
C ALA A 17 1.26 7.13 6.44
N ILE A 18 2.27 6.58 5.78
CA ILE A 18 2.12 5.85 4.54
C ILE A 18 3.07 4.67 4.56
N GLY A 19 2.62 3.54 4.05
CA GLY A 19 3.46 2.35 3.99
C GLY A 19 3.24 1.55 2.74
N ILE A 20 4.06 0.53 2.59
CA ILE A 20 3.97 -0.40 1.49
C ILE A 20 3.98 -1.82 2.03
N ILE A 21 3.04 -2.63 1.58
CA ILE A 21 2.89 -4.02 2.01
C ILE A 21 2.77 -4.91 0.78
N TYR A 22 3.61 -5.94 0.71
CA TYR A 22 3.50 -6.96 -0.30
C TYR A 22 2.62 -8.09 0.20
N GLY A 23 1.50 -8.30 -0.46
CA GLY A 23 0.55 -9.30 -0.03
C GLY A 23 -0.62 -9.43 -0.97
N SER A 24 -1.65 -10.10 -0.51
CA SER A 24 -2.88 -10.30 -1.27
C SER A 24 -4.07 -9.67 -0.56
N TYR A 25 -4.99 -9.16 -1.35
CA TYR A 25 -6.22 -8.55 -0.83
C TYR A 25 -7.38 -9.52 -1.01
N LYS A 26 -8.11 -9.76 0.07
CA LYS A 26 -9.29 -10.61 0.05
C LYS A 26 -10.52 -9.78 0.44
N PRO A 27 -11.39 -9.45 -0.51
CA PRO A 27 -12.63 -8.71 -0.18
C PRO A 27 -13.55 -9.52 0.72
N SER A 28 -14.37 -8.82 1.49
CA SER A 28 -15.35 -9.45 2.38
C SER A 28 -16.37 -10.27 1.62
N SER A 29 -16.77 -9.78 0.44
CA SER A 29 -17.70 -10.47 -0.44
C SER A 29 -17.54 -9.94 -1.86
N LYS A 30 -18.15 -10.64 -2.83
CA LYS A 30 -18.15 -10.18 -4.23
C LYS A 30 -18.89 -8.85 -4.42
N GLU A 31 -19.79 -8.53 -3.51
CA GLU A 31 -20.58 -7.30 -3.56
C GLU A 31 -19.91 -6.16 -2.79
N SER A 32 -18.96 -6.48 -1.90
CA SER A 32 -18.28 -5.49 -1.07
C SER A 32 -16.77 -5.55 -1.31
N LEU A 33 -16.35 -5.15 -2.51
CA LEU A 33 -14.92 -5.15 -2.87
C LEU A 33 -14.12 -4.08 -2.14
N ASN A 34 -14.81 -3.09 -1.56
CA ASN A 34 -14.17 -1.98 -0.87
C ASN A 34 -13.73 -2.29 0.56
N LYS A 35 -14.13 -3.42 1.11
CA LYS A 35 -13.74 -3.85 2.46
C LYS A 35 -13.25 -5.28 2.44
N GLY A 36 -12.23 -5.56 3.23
CA GLY A 36 -11.71 -6.92 3.29
C GLY A 36 -10.49 -7.02 4.19
N LEU A 37 -9.66 -8.00 3.88
CA LEU A 37 -8.43 -8.27 4.60
C LEU A 37 -7.24 -8.16 3.67
N LEU A 38 -6.19 -7.50 4.14
CA LEU A 38 -4.90 -7.50 3.48
C LEU A 38 -3.99 -8.48 4.20
N LYS A 39 -3.56 -9.51 3.49
CA LYS A 39 -2.71 -10.56 4.05
C LYS A 39 -1.28 -10.36 3.57
N ASP A 40 -0.36 -10.20 4.50
CA ASP A 40 1.05 -10.00 4.19
C ASP A 40 1.78 -11.32 3.94
N GLN A 41 3.09 -11.26 3.69
CA GLN A 41 3.90 -12.45 3.44
C GLN A 41 4.04 -13.36 4.65
N ASN A 42 3.85 -12.83 5.85
CA ASN A 42 3.97 -13.58 7.10
C ASN A 42 2.64 -14.19 7.54
N ASN A 43 1.64 -14.19 6.67
CA ASN A 43 0.28 -14.67 6.92
C ASN A 43 -0.48 -13.86 7.98
N SER A 44 -0.01 -12.66 8.29
CA SER A 44 -0.77 -11.73 9.12
C SER A 44 -1.85 -11.07 8.29
N SER A 45 -3.06 -10.99 8.82
CA SER A 45 -4.19 -10.37 8.14
C SER A 45 -4.62 -9.12 8.89
N LEU A 46 -4.78 -8.02 8.16
CA LEU A 46 -5.22 -6.74 8.70
C LEU A 46 -6.49 -6.29 8.00
N ASP A 47 -7.41 -5.72 8.76
CA ASP A 47 -8.59 -5.11 8.19
C ASP A 47 -8.18 -4.00 7.22
N ALA A 48 -8.80 -3.98 6.05
CA ALA A 48 -8.46 -3.04 5.00
C ALA A 48 -9.71 -2.47 4.34
N VAL A 49 -9.64 -1.20 3.99
CA VAL A 49 -10.66 -0.50 3.23
C VAL A 49 -9.99 0.08 2.00
N VAL A 50 -10.58 -0.16 0.83
CA VAL A 50 -10.07 0.39 -0.43
C VAL A 50 -10.65 1.78 -0.62
N LEU A 51 -9.78 2.78 -0.81
CA LEU A 51 -10.23 4.13 -1.11
C LEU A 51 -10.93 4.18 -2.46
N GLY A 52 -11.94 5.05 -2.59
CA GLY A 52 -12.77 5.11 -3.79
C GLY A 52 -12.00 5.29 -5.09
N LYS A 53 -10.92 6.08 -5.05
CA LYS A 53 -10.07 6.30 -6.23
C LYS A 53 -9.29 5.06 -6.65
N THR A 54 -9.09 4.10 -5.76
CA THR A 54 -8.33 2.87 -6.01
C THR A 54 -9.25 1.70 -6.39
N LEU A 55 -10.53 1.80 -6.06
CA LEU A 55 -11.48 0.73 -6.29
C LEU A 55 -11.55 0.26 -7.75
N PRO A 56 -11.50 1.15 -8.77
CA PRO A 56 -11.46 0.70 -10.16
C PRO A 56 -10.26 -0.19 -10.49
N LEU A 57 -9.10 0.05 -9.87
CA LEU A 57 -7.93 -0.80 -10.05
C LEU A 57 -8.18 -2.19 -9.50
N ILE A 58 -8.81 -2.27 -8.33
CA ILE A 58 -9.17 -3.56 -7.72
C ILE A 58 -10.10 -4.35 -8.64
N LYS A 59 -11.08 -3.67 -9.24
CA LYS A 59 -12.07 -4.33 -10.09
C LYS A 59 -11.50 -4.82 -11.43
N LYS A 60 -10.56 -4.07 -12.01
CA LYS A 60 -10.09 -4.32 -13.38
C LYS A 60 -8.78 -5.09 -13.46
N TYR A 61 -7.83 -4.83 -12.56
CA TYR A 61 -6.46 -5.27 -12.74
C TYR A 61 -5.99 -6.28 -11.70
N ILE A 62 -6.71 -6.42 -10.60
CA ILE A 62 -6.27 -7.29 -9.52
C ILE A 62 -6.74 -8.72 -9.75
N ASP A 63 -5.78 -9.63 -9.75
CA ASP A 63 -6.03 -11.04 -9.56
C ASP A 63 -5.93 -11.31 -8.05
N LEU A 64 -7.06 -11.67 -7.43
CA LEU A 64 -7.14 -11.86 -5.98
C LEU A 64 -6.29 -13.03 -5.48
N ASN A 65 -5.80 -13.88 -6.38
CA ASN A 65 -4.93 -15.01 -6.05
C ASN A 65 -3.45 -14.65 -6.12
N LYS A 66 -3.12 -13.43 -6.53
CA LYS A 66 -1.75 -12.96 -6.66
C LYS A 66 -1.41 -11.94 -5.60
N LYS A 67 -0.11 -11.75 -5.40
CA LYS A 67 0.42 -10.76 -4.47
C LYS A 67 0.84 -9.51 -5.22
N TYR A 68 0.61 -8.36 -4.60
CA TYR A 68 1.00 -7.05 -5.13
C TYR A 68 1.56 -6.20 -4.02
N PHE A 69 2.27 -5.13 -4.38
CA PHE A 69 2.64 -4.09 -3.43
C PHE A 69 1.48 -3.12 -3.29
N PHE A 70 0.89 -3.09 -2.10
CA PHE A 70 -0.19 -2.16 -1.78
C PHE A 70 0.36 -0.95 -1.05
N ILE A 71 -0.05 0.23 -1.50
CA ILE A 71 0.26 1.49 -0.82
C ILE A 71 -0.87 1.73 0.16
N VAL A 72 -0.53 1.88 1.45
CA VAL A 72 -1.53 1.89 2.51
C VAL A 72 -1.33 3.08 3.45
N TYR A 73 -2.43 3.57 4.00
CA TYR A 73 -2.43 4.52 5.10
C TYR A 73 -2.94 3.80 6.34
N PRO A 74 -2.08 3.64 7.39
CA PRO A 74 -2.56 3.07 8.64
C PRO A 74 -3.49 4.05 9.36
N ARG A 75 -4.59 3.54 9.89
CA ARG A 75 -5.58 4.31 10.63
C ARG A 75 -6.02 3.54 11.85
N ASN A 76 -6.37 4.25 12.92
CA ASN A 76 -6.98 3.66 14.10
C ASN A 76 -8.50 3.82 14.02
N LYS A 77 -9.20 2.72 14.08
CA LYS A 77 -10.66 2.71 14.15
C LYS A 77 -11.14 3.09 15.55
N ASN A 78 -10.46 2.52 16.54
CA ASN A 78 -10.63 2.79 17.97
C ASN A 78 -9.23 2.83 18.56
N SER A 79 -9.11 3.09 19.86
CA SER A 79 -7.80 3.12 20.51
C SER A 79 -7.00 1.81 20.36
N ASP A 80 -7.68 0.69 20.15
CA ASP A 80 -7.05 -0.64 20.15
C ASP A 80 -7.08 -1.36 18.80
N SER A 81 -7.70 -0.79 17.78
CA SER A 81 -7.77 -1.49 16.50
C SER A 81 -7.16 -0.71 15.36
N LEU A 82 -6.30 -1.38 14.62
CA LEU A 82 -5.63 -0.84 13.43
C LEU A 82 -6.34 -1.35 12.20
N HIS A 83 -6.59 -0.45 11.25
CA HIS A 83 -6.99 -0.84 9.92
C HIS A 83 -6.17 -0.07 8.89
N LEU A 84 -6.14 -0.59 7.67
CA LEU A 84 -5.39 0.01 6.58
C LEU A 84 -6.35 0.58 5.55
N GLN A 85 -6.02 1.75 5.02
CA GLN A 85 -6.68 2.29 3.85
C GLN A 85 -5.79 2.03 2.64
N ILE A 86 -6.28 1.23 1.70
CA ILE A 86 -5.53 0.94 0.48
C ILE A 86 -5.69 2.12 -0.46
N ALA A 87 -4.61 2.85 -0.67
CA ALA A 87 -4.58 4.06 -1.47
C ALA A 87 -4.10 3.83 -2.90
N GLY A 88 -3.42 2.72 -3.14
CA GLY A 88 -2.91 2.40 -4.46
C GLY A 88 -2.27 1.04 -4.51
N ILE A 89 -1.89 0.67 -5.72
CA ILE A 89 -1.17 -0.57 -6.00
C ILE A 89 0.05 -0.17 -6.82
N TRP A 90 1.21 -0.64 -6.40
CA TRP A 90 2.43 -0.39 -7.13
C TRP A 90 2.86 -1.64 -7.87
N ASP A 91 2.75 -1.61 -9.19
CA ASP A 91 3.20 -2.68 -10.06
C ASP A 91 3.95 -2.05 -11.22
N PRO A 92 5.28 -1.93 -11.09
CA PRO A 92 6.07 -1.20 -12.08
C PRO A 92 6.07 -1.88 -13.45
N ASN A 93 5.82 -3.19 -13.50
CA ASN A 93 5.84 -3.92 -14.76
C ASN A 93 4.53 -3.78 -15.53
N SER A 94 3.39 -3.73 -14.84
CA SER A 94 2.09 -3.68 -15.49
C SER A 94 1.66 -2.27 -15.89
N PHE A 95 2.03 -1.25 -15.10
CA PHE A 95 1.59 0.12 -15.30
C PHE A 95 2.60 1.00 -16.03
N ASN A 96 3.82 0.51 -16.27
CA ASN A 96 4.84 1.26 -16.99
C ASN A 96 4.89 0.83 -18.45
N LYS A 97 4.16 1.57 -19.31
CA LYS A 97 4.05 1.26 -20.73
C LYS A 97 5.34 1.47 -21.50
N GLU A 98 6.28 2.23 -20.95
CA GLU A 98 7.56 2.50 -21.59
C GLU A 98 8.57 1.37 -21.38
N GLN A 99 8.36 0.52 -20.41
CA GLN A 99 9.25 -0.58 -20.10
C GLN A 99 8.93 -1.80 -20.95
N LYS A 100 9.84 -2.15 -21.84
CA LYS A 100 9.67 -3.28 -22.74
C LYS A 100 10.03 -4.61 -22.08
N ASP A 101 10.85 -4.58 -21.06
CA ASP A 101 11.27 -5.77 -20.34
C ASP A 101 10.47 -5.88 -19.03
N HIS A 102 9.56 -6.84 -18.99
CA HIS A 102 8.71 -7.10 -17.84
C HIS A 102 9.28 -8.16 -16.90
N SER A 103 10.55 -8.54 -17.10
CA SER A 103 11.17 -9.58 -16.31
C SER A 103 11.79 -9.10 -14.99
N GLN A 104 11.84 -7.80 -14.76
CA GLN A 104 12.44 -7.25 -13.54
C GLN A 104 11.58 -7.57 -12.32
N ASN A 105 12.25 -8.04 -11.27
CA ASN A 105 11.60 -8.34 -10.01
C ASN A 105 11.17 -7.04 -9.31
N PRO A 106 9.88 -6.87 -8.98
CA PRO A 106 9.42 -5.65 -8.30
C PRO A 106 10.14 -5.36 -6.98
N HIS A 107 10.54 -6.41 -6.23
CA HIS A 107 11.30 -6.21 -4.99
C HIS A 107 12.64 -5.54 -5.24
N GLU A 108 13.31 -5.88 -6.33
CA GLU A 108 14.59 -5.26 -6.68
C GLU A 108 14.42 -3.84 -7.18
N ILE A 109 13.37 -3.58 -7.95
CA ILE A 109 13.06 -2.20 -8.37
C ILE A 109 12.81 -1.34 -7.14
N LEU A 110 12.12 -1.89 -6.14
CA LEU A 110 11.82 -1.18 -4.90
C LEU A 110 13.09 -0.78 -4.15
N LYS A 111 14.13 -1.62 -4.16
CA LYS A 111 15.41 -1.32 -3.53
C LYS A 111 16.08 -0.07 -4.11
N ASN A 112 15.84 0.22 -5.39
CA ASN A 112 16.39 1.41 -6.04
C ASN A 112 15.86 2.72 -5.42
N PHE A 113 14.76 2.63 -4.66
CA PHE A 113 14.18 3.76 -3.94
C PHE A 113 14.45 3.70 -2.44
N ASP A 114 15.36 2.81 -1.99
CA ASP A 114 15.66 2.53 -0.59
C ASP A 114 14.42 2.06 0.18
N LEU A 115 13.55 1.33 -0.48
CA LEU A 115 12.31 0.81 0.09
C LEU A 115 12.31 -0.71 0.10
N LYS A 116 11.49 -1.28 0.96
CA LYS A 116 11.27 -2.72 1.06
C LYS A 116 9.85 -2.99 1.55
N ASP A 117 9.43 -4.25 1.47
CA ASP A 117 8.16 -4.69 2.04
C ASP A 117 8.07 -4.30 3.52
N ASN A 118 6.89 -3.89 3.93
CA ASN A 118 6.59 -3.42 5.29
C ASN A 118 7.32 -2.13 5.69
N TYR A 119 7.77 -1.36 4.72
CA TYR A 119 8.32 -0.04 4.99
C TYR A 119 7.19 0.97 5.22
N PHE A 120 7.32 1.76 6.29
CA PHE A 120 6.38 2.83 6.60
C PHE A 120 7.12 4.14 6.82
N SER A 121 6.59 5.19 6.23
CA SER A 121 7.06 6.56 6.44
C SER A 121 6.04 7.31 7.28
N ILE A 122 6.45 7.74 8.47
CA ILE A 122 5.58 8.44 9.39
C ILE A 122 6.17 9.82 9.66
N ARG A 123 5.40 10.86 9.38
CA ARG A 123 5.80 12.24 9.64
C ARG A 123 4.70 12.94 10.42
N GLY A 124 5.12 13.71 11.41
CA GLY A 124 4.19 14.45 12.24
C GLY A 124 4.91 15.44 13.12
N LYS A 125 4.15 16.31 13.75
CA LYS A 125 4.68 17.26 14.73
C LYS A 125 4.65 16.60 16.11
N LEU A 126 5.78 16.60 16.77
CA LEU A 126 5.84 16.14 18.15
C LEU A 126 5.26 17.20 19.07
N ILE A 127 4.10 16.91 19.64
CA ILE A 127 3.40 17.83 20.54
C ILE A 127 3.37 17.35 22.00
N PHE A 128 3.68 16.07 22.22
CA PHE A 128 3.57 15.48 23.55
C PHE A 128 4.49 14.25 23.66
N ILE A 129 5.25 14.17 24.75
CA ILE A 129 6.04 12.98 25.08
C ILE A 129 5.58 12.50 26.45
N LYS A 130 5.18 11.23 26.51
CA LYS A 130 4.89 10.55 27.78
C LYS A 130 6.00 9.55 28.05
N ILE A 131 6.69 9.76 29.16
CA ILE A 131 7.78 8.89 29.59
C ILE A 131 7.27 7.89 30.61
#